data_cb4d991dfc2af4259c57c3a46fb822c8
#
_entry.id   cb4d991dfc2af4259c57c3a46fb822c8
#
_cell.length_a   1.000
_cell.length_b   1.000
_cell.length_c   1.000
_cell.angle_alpha   90.00
_cell.angle_beta   90.00
_cell.angle_gamma   90.00
#
_symmetry.space_group_name_H-M   'P 1'
#
loop_
_entity.id
_entity.type
_entity.pdbx_description
1 polymer ?
#
loop_
_entity_poly.entity_id
_entity_poly.type
_entity_poly.pdbx_seq_one_letter_code
_entity_poly.pdbx_strand_id
1 'polypeptide(L)'
;MASSWACRVCPIIQSDKLLPINYKISSHVHLNEPGRTDWEGFWTGTRAAASGGITTVVDMPLNSLPPTTTRENLKTKKSAARGQCWTDVALWGGLVPGNEVG
;
A
#
# COMPACT_ATOMS: atom_id res chain seq x y z
N MET A 1 -13.42 -9.25 -6.41
CA MET A 1 -12.22 -9.05 -7.24
C MET A 1 -11.57 -7.73 -6.90
N ALA A 2 -10.29 -7.63 -6.99
CA ALA A 2 -9.58 -6.40 -6.67
C ALA A 2 -8.60 -6.06 -7.79
N SER A 3 -8.33 -4.77 -7.98
CA SER A 3 -7.31 -4.28 -8.90
C SER A 3 -6.25 -3.54 -8.10
N SER A 4 -5.03 -3.51 -8.62
CA SER A 4 -3.92 -2.86 -7.95
C SER A 4 -3.52 -1.58 -8.68
N TRP A 5 -3.13 -0.59 -7.91
CA TRP A 5 -2.53 0.63 -8.44
C TRP A 5 -1.17 0.79 -7.77
N ALA A 6 -0.12 0.77 -8.57
CA ALA A 6 1.22 1.02 -8.07
C ALA A 6 1.34 2.50 -7.68
N CYS A 7 1.83 2.76 -6.51
CA CYS A 7 2.04 4.11 -6.03
C CYS A 7 3.37 4.19 -5.29
N ARG A 8 4.32 4.81 -5.92
CA ARG A 8 5.60 5.06 -5.27
C ARG A 8 5.45 6.29 -4.41
N VAL A 9 5.21 6.08 -3.14
CA VAL A 9 4.94 7.16 -2.20
C VAL A 9 6.16 7.56 -1.37
N CYS A 10 7.23 6.80 -1.47
CA CYS A 10 8.47 7.12 -0.76
C CYS A 10 9.66 6.92 -1.70
N PRO A 11 10.45 7.96 -1.96
CA PRO A 11 11.57 7.86 -2.89
C PRO A 11 12.83 7.24 -2.27
N ILE A 12 12.75 6.65 -1.10
CA ILE A 12 13.92 6.14 -0.38
C ILE A 12 14.64 5.06 -1.18
N ILE A 13 13.90 4.33 -2.02
CA ILE A 13 14.50 3.31 -2.86
C ILE A 13 14.20 3.62 -4.30
N GLN A 14 14.90 4.60 -4.82
CA GLN A 14 14.90 4.82 -6.25
C GLN A 14 16.04 4.03 -6.87
N SER A 15 15.78 2.81 -7.18
CA SER A 15 16.72 2.05 -7.97
C SER A 15 16.18 1.87 -9.37
N ASP A 16 16.12 2.96 -10.10
CA ASP A 16 15.84 2.88 -11.52
C ASP A 16 16.98 2.19 -12.26
N LYS A 17 18.13 2.11 -11.62
CA LYS A 17 19.38 1.76 -12.30
C LYS A 17 19.78 0.33 -12.13
N LEU A 18 19.27 -0.34 -11.12
CA LEU A 18 19.64 -1.70 -10.81
C LEU A 18 18.39 -2.42 -10.35
N LEU A 19 17.94 -3.33 -11.18
CA LEU A 19 16.98 -4.30 -10.69
C LEU A 19 17.66 -5.10 -9.61
N PRO A 20 17.26 -4.93 -8.36
CA PRO A 20 17.90 -5.71 -7.31
C PRO A 20 17.66 -7.18 -7.58
N ILE A 21 18.72 -7.95 -7.48
CA ILE A 21 18.66 -9.40 -7.61
C ILE A 21 17.67 -9.98 -6.61
N ASN A 22 17.36 -9.23 -5.54
CA ASN A 22 16.47 -9.65 -4.46
C ASN A 22 15.22 -8.78 -4.38
N TYR A 23 14.59 -8.53 -5.51
CA TYR A 23 13.32 -7.82 -5.51
C TYR A 23 12.24 -8.75 -4.98
N LYS A 24 11.65 -8.39 -3.85
CA LYS A 24 10.64 -9.22 -3.19
C LYS A 24 9.38 -8.42 -2.95
N ILE A 25 8.25 -8.98 -3.37
CA ILE A 25 6.94 -8.36 -3.26
C ILE A 25 6.09 -9.17 -2.29
N SER A 26 5.55 -8.50 -1.29
CA SER A 26 4.50 -9.07 -0.45
C SER A 26 3.17 -8.54 -0.97
N SER A 27 2.38 -9.40 -1.59
CA SER A 27 1.20 -8.99 -2.34
C SER A 27 -0.07 -8.90 -1.51
N HIS A 28 -0.01 -9.18 -0.22
CA HIS A 28 -1.19 -9.20 0.63
C HIS A 28 -0.80 -8.75 2.04
N VAL A 29 -0.86 -7.44 2.29
CA VAL A 29 -0.59 -6.88 3.60
C VAL A 29 -1.73 -5.98 4.02
N HIS A 30 -1.88 -5.77 5.31
CA HIS A 30 -2.88 -4.88 5.89
C HIS A 30 -2.18 -3.81 6.71
N LEU A 31 -1.99 -2.63 6.13
CA LEU A 31 -1.37 -1.52 6.84
C LEU A 31 -2.38 -0.72 7.65
N ASN A 32 -3.66 -0.84 7.31
CA ASN A 32 -4.78 -0.33 8.10
C ASN A 32 -4.84 1.20 8.22
N GLU A 33 -4.13 1.89 7.40
CA GLU A 33 -4.14 3.35 7.40
C GLU A 33 -4.78 3.86 6.10
N PRO A 34 -5.63 4.89 6.16
CA PRO A 34 -6.00 5.66 7.35
C PRO A 34 -7.04 4.96 8.23
N GLY A 35 -7.32 5.55 9.38
CA GLY A 35 -8.41 5.20 10.27
C GLY A 35 -8.06 4.20 11.37
N ARG A 36 -7.17 3.27 11.10
CA ARG A 36 -6.72 2.27 12.07
C ARG A 36 -5.20 2.16 12.09
N THR A 37 -4.55 3.30 12.03
CA THR A 37 -3.08 3.39 12.02
C THR A 37 -2.46 2.74 13.25
N ASP A 38 -3.16 2.75 14.37
CA ASP A 38 -2.70 2.12 15.59
C ASP A 38 -2.63 0.59 15.51
N TRP A 39 -3.27 -0.02 14.50
CA TRP A 39 -3.15 -1.47 14.28
C TRP A 39 -1.84 -1.81 13.57
N GLU A 40 -1.36 -0.95 12.69
CA GLU A 40 -0.07 -1.12 12.01
C GLU A 40 0.45 0.22 11.50
N GLY A 41 -0.11 0.74 10.41
CA GLY A 41 0.30 2.00 9.78
C GLY A 41 1.37 1.81 8.71
N PHE A 42 1.47 2.79 7.80
CA PHE A 42 2.45 2.76 6.71
C PHE A 42 3.88 2.80 7.24
N TRP A 43 4.15 3.66 8.18
CA TRP A 43 5.50 3.82 8.73
C TRP A 43 6.00 2.51 9.35
N THR A 44 5.21 1.94 10.23
CA THR A 44 5.60 0.76 10.99
C THR A 44 5.64 -0.48 10.11
N GLY A 45 4.59 -0.67 9.31
CA GLY A 45 4.47 -1.86 8.48
C GLY A 45 5.51 -1.92 7.37
N THR A 46 5.74 -0.81 6.68
CA THR A 46 6.75 -0.78 5.61
C THR A 46 8.16 -0.85 6.17
N ARG A 47 8.39 -0.30 7.35
CA ARG A 47 9.69 -0.42 8.01
C ARG A 47 9.98 -1.87 8.37
N ALA A 48 9.00 -2.57 8.91
CA ALA A 48 9.13 -3.99 9.21
C ALA A 48 9.39 -4.81 7.94
N ALA A 49 8.68 -4.51 6.87
CA ALA A 49 8.87 -5.17 5.59
C ALA A 49 10.29 -4.96 5.06
N ALA A 50 10.77 -3.74 5.09
CA ALA A 50 12.13 -3.43 4.66
C ALA A 50 13.17 -4.17 5.49
N SER A 51 12.97 -4.26 6.79
CA SER A 51 13.86 -5.02 7.68
C SER A 51 13.92 -6.49 7.30
N GLY A 52 12.82 -7.03 6.81
CA GLY A 52 12.74 -8.43 6.39
C GLY A 52 13.17 -8.67 4.95
N GLY A 53 13.64 -7.64 4.24
CA GLY A 53 14.10 -7.78 2.86
C GLY A 53 13.01 -7.64 1.82
N ILE A 54 11.80 -7.20 2.20
CA ILE A 54 10.72 -6.94 1.27
C ILE A 54 10.93 -5.56 0.64
N THR A 55 10.83 -5.49 -0.68
CA THR A 55 11.05 -4.23 -1.40
C THR A 55 9.76 -3.55 -1.81
N THR A 56 8.68 -4.29 -1.94
CA THR A 56 7.37 -3.75 -2.28
C THR A 56 6.29 -4.49 -1.49
N VAL A 57 5.35 -3.74 -0.94
CA VAL A 57 4.16 -4.29 -0.32
C VAL A 57 2.93 -3.87 -1.11
N VAL A 58 1.92 -4.72 -1.15
CA VAL A 58 0.64 -4.38 -1.76
C VAL A 58 -0.42 -4.41 -0.67
N ASP A 59 -0.90 -3.23 -0.30
CA ASP A 59 -1.84 -3.08 0.79
C ASP A 59 -3.26 -3.41 0.35
N MET A 60 -3.95 -4.17 1.17
CA MET A 60 -5.30 -4.59 0.91
C MET A 60 -6.29 -3.44 1.13
N PRO A 61 -7.45 -3.46 0.45
CA PRO A 61 -8.40 -2.35 0.53
C PRO A 61 -9.23 -2.33 1.81
N LEU A 62 -9.16 -3.38 2.61
CA LEU A 62 -9.98 -3.51 3.82
C LEU A 62 -9.20 -3.06 5.05
N ASN A 63 -9.91 -2.92 6.14
CA ASN A 63 -9.43 -2.56 7.48
C ASN A 63 -9.03 -1.09 7.64
N SER A 64 -8.77 -0.36 6.57
CA SER A 64 -8.63 1.09 6.66
C SER A 64 -10.01 1.75 6.70
N LEU A 65 -10.07 2.96 7.22
CA LEU A 65 -11.28 3.75 7.28
C LEU A 65 -11.01 5.13 6.68
N PRO A 66 -11.53 5.41 5.49
CA PRO A 66 -12.42 4.56 4.69
C PRO A 66 -11.66 3.45 3.95
N PRO A 67 -12.34 2.36 3.61
CA PRO A 67 -11.72 1.32 2.79
C PRO A 67 -11.48 1.81 1.35
N THR A 68 -10.56 1.18 0.65
CA THR A 68 -10.16 1.62 -0.70
C THR A 68 -11.14 1.09 -1.74
N THR A 69 -12.33 1.64 -1.75
CA THR A 69 -13.43 1.20 -2.62
C THR A 69 -13.87 2.27 -3.62
N THR A 70 -13.34 3.48 -3.51
CA THR A 70 -13.64 4.58 -4.44
C THR A 70 -12.36 5.31 -4.80
N ARG A 71 -12.42 6.15 -5.83
CA ARG A 71 -11.28 6.98 -6.23
C ARG A 71 -10.89 7.97 -5.12
N GLU A 72 -11.88 8.55 -4.44
CA GLU A 72 -11.65 9.49 -3.36
C GLU A 72 -10.96 8.81 -2.18
N ASN A 73 -11.40 7.61 -1.84
CA ASN A 73 -10.78 6.85 -0.76
C ASN A 73 -9.37 6.43 -1.11
N LEU A 74 -9.11 6.10 -2.38
CA LEU A 74 -7.76 5.84 -2.86
C LEU A 74 -6.85 7.06 -2.69
N LYS A 75 -7.34 8.24 -3.06
CA LYS A 75 -6.58 9.48 -2.91
C LYS A 75 -6.27 9.75 -1.44
N THR A 76 -7.23 9.53 -0.56
CA THR A 76 -7.05 9.70 0.88
C THR A 76 -5.95 8.77 1.40
N LYS A 77 -5.98 7.51 0.98
CA LYS A 77 -4.96 6.53 1.38
C LYS A 77 -3.58 6.90 0.85
N LYS A 78 -3.50 7.32 -0.41
CA LYS A 78 -2.23 7.76 -1.00
C LYS A 78 -1.65 8.97 -0.27
N SER A 79 -2.51 9.91 0.11
CA SER A 79 -2.09 11.07 0.89
C SER A 79 -1.58 10.67 2.27
N ALA A 80 -2.25 9.73 2.93
CA ALA A 80 -1.81 9.22 4.23
C ALA A 80 -0.45 8.54 4.13
N ALA A 81 -0.20 7.79 3.07
CA ALA A 81 1.04 7.06 2.87
C ALA A 81 2.24 7.97 2.58
N ARG A 82 1.98 9.18 2.08
CA ARG A 82 3.03 10.06 1.58
C ARG A 82 4.05 10.39 2.68
N GLY A 83 5.32 10.15 2.39
CA GLY A 83 6.41 10.46 3.32
C GLY A 83 6.61 9.47 4.45
N GLN A 84 5.84 8.39 4.51
CA GLN A 84 5.91 7.41 5.59
C GLN A 84 6.52 6.07 5.20
N CYS A 85 6.68 5.80 3.91
CA CYS A 85 6.95 4.44 3.46
C CYS A 85 8.44 4.15 3.32
N TRP A 86 8.87 3.01 3.82
CA TRP A 86 10.23 2.50 3.72
C TRP A 86 10.40 1.55 2.54
N THR A 87 9.30 1.16 1.90
CA THR A 87 9.28 0.31 0.72
C THR A 87 8.41 0.96 -0.34
N ASP A 88 8.45 0.45 -1.55
CA ASP A 88 7.42 0.78 -2.52
C ASP A 88 6.09 0.20 -2.05
N VAL A 89 5.01 0.90 -2.33
CA VAL A 89 3.67 0.49 -1.91
C VAL A 89 2.75 0.51 -3.13
N ALA A 90 2.08 -0.60 -3.35
CA ALA A 90 0.97 -0.70 -4.27
C ALA A 90 -0.32 -0.87 -3.45
N LEU A 91 -1.44 -0.53 -4.04
CA LEU A 91 -2.72 -0.55 -3.35
C LEU A 91 -3.71 -1.38 -4.15
N TRP A 92 -4.42 -2.27 -3.47
CA TRP A 92 -5.55 -2.98 -4.04
C TRP A 92 -6.82 -2.15 -3.93
N GLY A 93 -7.61 -2.16 -4.99
CA GLY A 93 -8.97 -1.60 -4.93
C GLY A 93 -9.95 -2.69 -4.54
N GLY A 94 -10.90 -2.34 -3.66
CA GLY A 94 -11.91 -3.27 -3.20
C GLY A 94 -13.17 -3.22 -4.03
N LEU A 95 -13.70 -4.39 -4.37
CA LEU A 95 -15.00 -4.52 -5.00
C LEU A 95 -16.01 -4.92 -3.93
N VAL A 96 -17.02 -4.09 -3.76
CA VAL A 96 -18.09 -4.31 -2.78
C VAL A 96 -19.44 -4.11 -3.45
N PRO A 97 -20.54 -4.61 -2.86
CA PRO A 97 -21.86 -4.30 -3.40
C PRO A 97 -22.07 -2.80 -3.53
N GLY A 98 -22.44 -2.36 -4.71
CA GLY A 98 -22.72 -0.94 -4.98
C GLY A 98 -21.63 -0.19 -5.72
N ASN A 99 -20.40 -0.72 -5.80
CA ASN A 99 -19.33 -0.08 -6.56
C ASN A 99 -18.91 -0.86 -7.80
N GLU A 100 -19.51 -2.00 -8.05
CA GLU A 100 -19.24 -2.77 -9.24
C GLU A 100 -19.72 -2.03 -10.49
N VAL A 101 -18.91 -2.05 -11.53
CA VAL A 101 -19.29 -1.54 -12.84
C VAL A 101 -19.93 -2.67 -13.60
N GLY A 102 -21.19 -2.48 -13.92
CA GLY A 102 -21.99 -3.49 -14.62
C GLY A 102 -21.52 -3.77 -16.01
#